data_e0bd57a95d4abcfa2b743c0450bcb84d
#
_entry.id   e0bd57a95d4abcfa2b743c0450bcb84d
#
_cell.length_a   1.000
_cell.length_b   1.000
_cell.length_c   1.000
_cell.angle_alpha   90.00
_cell.angle_beta   90.00
_cell.angle_gamma   90.00
#
_symmetry.space_group_name_H-M   'P 1'
#
loop_
_entity.id
_entity.type
_entity.pdbx_description
1 polymer ?
#
loop_
_entity_poly.entity_id
_entity_poly.type
_entity_poly.pdbx_seq_one_letter_code
_entity_poly.pdbx_strand_id
1 'polypeptide(L)'
;MLCYTFNYINYPSSLSSDAKYLAKNVPNMKKEKLTVLFCQIGTAITYLSLKWFPLPLPLSVAFTKFIIFTYKDSYINQSATFHSDRTNLNIKRGKCDFSFFNISIGHKLSLSLQNLITNPFNYMAFTNNIMIVRHRLLTELVKLWKNGELTTDKIDRLPLELSPRRSKHAGRCCVHKERAVWKYKSLPLLGLDMDDETDELTPLSEYAARAIERANNGKPKDNIMCVIDEACSACVQINYEITDLCRGCTARSCQYNCPKGAVHVHADTGKAWIDHDTCISCGICHKSCPYHAIVYIPVPCEESCPVKAISKDEHGIEHIDENKCIYCGKCMNACPFGAIFEISQTFDVLQRIRKGEQVVAIVAPSILGQFSTTIEQVYGAFRQIGFTDIIEVAQGAMSTVEHEAHELIEKLEEGQKFMTTSCCPSYIELVNKYIPDMKKYVSGTGSPMYYAARIAKEKYPDAKIVFVGPCVAKRKEAQRDEAVDFVMTFEEVSSIFDAFEVNLEIVQPYAMEFSSVREAHGFAQAGGVMGAVKAFLKMEADKINAIQVSDLNKKNIGTLRAYAKSGKAPGQFIEVMACEGGCITGPSTHSGSNGKRQLVQELAKQEKTY
;
A
#
# COMPACT_ATOMS: atom_id res chain seq x y z
N MET A 1 -13.65 -11.11 -44.41
CA MET A 1 -15.04 -11.54 -44.68
C MET A 1 -16.07 -10.73 -43.91
N LEU A 2 -15.85 -10.34 -42.67
CA LEU A 2 -16.78 -9.48 -41.92
C LEU A 2 -16.87 -8.01 -42.40
N CYS A 3 -15.87 -7.48 -43.07
CA CYS A 3 -15.94 -6.13 -43.68
C CYS A 3 -16.75 -6.04 -44.99
N TYR A 4 -16.99 -7.14 -45.67
CA TYR A 4 -17.75 -7.12 -46.95
C TYR A 4 -19.26 -7.25 -46.78
N THR A 5 -19.75 -7.70 -45.65
CA THR A 5 -21.18 -7.90 -45.39
C THR A 5 -21.91 -6.65 -44.89
N PHE A 6 -21.19 -5.57 -44.53
CA PHE A 6 -21.83 -4.35 -43.98
C PHE A 6 -22.28 -3.31 -45.00
N ASN A 7 -22.09 -3.52 -46.28
CA ASN A 7 -22.52 -2.57 -47.33
C ASN A 7 -24.00 -2.68 -47.72
N TYR A 8 -24.77 -3.64 -47.14
CA TYR A 8 -26.18 -3.87 -47.49
C TYR A 8 -27.07 -4.23 -46.29
N ILE A 9 -26.91 -3.56 -45.16
CA ILE A 9 -27.84 -3.79 -44.04
C ILE A 9 -28.62 -2.51 -43.78
N ASN A 10 -29.89 -2.52 -44.15
CA ASN A 10 -30.91 -1.64 -43.59
C ASN A 10 -30.91 -1.86 -42.06
N TYR A 11 -30.87 -0.78 -41.30
CA TYR A 11 -30.82 -0.78 -39.85
C TYR A 11 -31.84 -1.75 -39.24
N PRO A 12 -31.43 -2.77 -38.49
CA PRO A 12 -32.38 -3.61 -37.78
C PRO A 12 -33.06 -2.82 -36.68
N SER A 13 -34.35 -3.08 -36.46
CA SER A 13 -35.18 -2.46 -35.42
C SER A 13 -34.76 -2.76 -33.97
N SER A 14 -33.66 -3.48 -33.76
CA SER A 14 -33.17 -3.97 -32.46
C SER A 14 -31.90 -3.26 -31.94
N LEU A 15 -31.48 -2.12 -32.50
CA LEU A 15 -30.40 -1.32 -31.94
C LEU A 15 -30.85 -0.64 -30.65
N SER A 16 -30.03 -0.71 -29.59
CA SER A 16 -30.28 -0.05 -28.31
C SER A 16 -30.45 1.48 -28.50
N SER A 17 -31.22 2.12 -27.62
CA SER A 17 -31.46 3.56 -27.59
C SER A 17 -30.19 4.40 -27.69
N ASP A 18 -29.10 3.93 -27.13
CA ASP A 18 -27.81 4.62 -27.09
C ASP A 18 -27.06 4.60 -28.42
N ALA A 19 -27.15 3.51 -29.18
CA ALA A 19 -26.61 3.44 -30.54
C ALA A 19 -27.37 4.33 -31.53
N LYS A 20 -28.69 4.48 -31.35
CA LYS A 20 -29.53 5.41 -32.12
C LYS A 20 -29.27 6.87 -31.74
N TYR A 21 -28.98 7.14 -30.48
CA TYR A 21 -28.62 8.48 -29.99
C TYR A 21 -27.26 8.94 -30.52
N LEU A 22 -26.25 8.08 -30.53
CA LEU A 22 -24.92 8.38 -31.08
C LEU A 22 -24.96 8.63 -32.60
N ALA A 23 -25.74 7.85 -33.35
CA ALA A 23 -25.89 8.02 -34.80
C ALA A 23 -26.60 9.34 -35.17
N LYS A 24 -27.46 9.86 -34.30
CA LYS A 24 -28.24 11.07 -34.53
C LYS A 24 -27.54 12.38 -34.14
N ASN A 25 -26.60 12.31 -33.19
CA ASN A 25 -26.00 13.51 -32.58
C ASN A 25 -24.55 13.81 -32.97
N VAL A 26 -23.98 13.11 -33.98
CA VAL A 26 -22.64 13.38 -34.51
C VAL A 26 -22.66 13.57 -36.02
N PRO A 27 -23.13 14.72 -36.52
CA PRO A 27 -23.43 14.91 -37.97
C PRO A 27 -22.21 15.03 -38.87
N ASN A 28 -20.96 15.07 -38.38
CA ASN A 28 -19.78 15.34 -39.21
C ASN A 28 -18.60 14.36 -39.02
N MET A 29 -18.84 13.14 -38.58
CA MET A 29 -17.77 12.13 -38.51
C MET A 29 -17.58 11.44 -39.85
N LYS A 30 -16.35 11.45 -40.40
CA LYS A 30 -16.03 10.72 -41.65
C LYS A 30 -16.32 9.23 -41.46
N LYS A 31 -16.82 8.56 -42.53
CA LYS A 31 -17.22 7.14 -42.53
C LYS A 31 -16.17 6.21 -41.93
N GLU A 32 -14.89 6.51 -42.10
CA GLU A 32 -13.76 5.76 -41.57
C GLU A 32 -13.70 5.73 -40.03
N LYS A 33 -13.99 6.87 -39.37
CA LYS A 33 -14.06 6.95 -37.91
C LYS A 33 -15.27 6.22 -37.32
N LEU A 34 -16.38 6.20 -38.07
CA LEU A 34 -17.57 5.45 -37.68
C LEU A 34 -17.31 3.93 -37.70
N THR A 35 -16.60 3.44 -38.73
CA THR A 35 -16.24 2.01 -38.86
C THR A 35 -15.31 1.55 -37.73
N VAL A 36 -14.34 2.37 -37.33
CA VAL A 36 -13.47 2.09 -36.20
C VAL A 36 -14.25 2.05 -34.89
N LEU A 37 -15.18 2.99 -34.67
CA LEU A 37 -16.03 3.04 -33.49
C LEU A 37 -16.93 1.80 -33.38
N PHE A 38 -17.54 1.36 -34.51
CA PHE A 38 -18.36 0.15 -34.56
C PHE A 38 -17.55 -1.12 -34.36
N CYS A 39 -16.31 -1.19 -34.83
CA CYS A 39 -15.41 -2.32 -34.52
C CYS A 39 -15.04 -2.37 -33.04
N GLN A 40 -14.79 -1.23 -32.39
CA GLN A 40 -14.51 -1.14 -30.96
C GLN A 40 -15.72 -1.50 -30.10
N ILE A 41 -16.91 -1.06 -30.47
CA ILE A 41 -18.17 -1.42 -29.79
C ILE A 41 -18.50 -2.90 -30.02
N GLY A 42 -18.28 -3.44 -31.22
CA GLY A 42 -18.45 -4.86 -31.51
C GLY A 42 -17.53 -5.76 -30.67
N THR A 43 -16.27 -5.38 -30.49
CA THR A 43 -15.31 -6.10 -29.63
C THR A 43 -15.71 -6.00 -28.14
N ALA A 44 -16.17 -4.85 -27.70
CA ALA A 44 -16.65 -4.66 -26.32
C ALA A 44 -17.94 -5.46 -26.03
N ILE A 45 -18.88 -5.53 -27.00
CA ILE A 45 -20.11 -6.31 -26.88
C ILE A 45 -19.80 -7.81 -26.88
N THR A 46 -18.85 -8.26 -27.70
CA THR A 46 -18.41 -9.67 -27.70
C THR A 46 -17.73 -10.04 -26.38
N TYR A 47 -16.94 -9.13 -25.81
CA TYR A 47 -16.31 -9.29 -24.50
C TYR A 47 -17.35 -9.31 -23.37
N LEU A 48 -18.37 -8.46 -23.41
CA LEU A 48 -19.45 -8.43 -22.44
C LEU A 48 -20.34 -9.67 -22.54
N SER A 49 -20.64 -10.18 -23.75
CA SER A 49 -21.45 -11.39 -23.93
C SER A 49 -20.73 -12.67 -23.45
N LEU A 50 -19.42 -12.74 -23.58
CA LEU A 50 -18.61 -13.82 -23.02
C LEU A 50 -18.55 -13.79 -21.47
N LYS A 51 -18.68 -12.61 -20.87
CA LYS A 51 -18.67 -12.43 -19.41
C LYS A 51 -20.02 -12.74 -18.75
N TRP A 52 -21.14 -12.64 -19.48
CA TRP A 52 -22.50 -12.79 -18.93
C TRP A 52 -23.17 -14.13 -19.27
N PHE A 53 -22.65 -14.91 -20.21
CA PHE A 53 -23.15 -16.25 -20.52
C PHE A 53 -22.06 -17.28 -20.26
N PRO A 54 -22.20 -18.13 -19.25
CA PRO A 54 -21.24 -19.21 -18.98
C PRO A 54 -21.36 -20.31 -20.05
N LEU A 55 -20.53 -20.22 -21.09
CA LEU A 55 -20.32 -21.32 -22.02
C LEU A 55 -19.38 -22.35 -21.38
N PRO A 56 -19.60 -23.66 -21.58
CA PRO A 56 -18.69 -24.68 -21.06
C PRO A 56 -17.27 -24.48 -21.57
N LEU A 57 -16.30 -24.69 -20.68
CA LEU A 57 -14.86 -24.45 -20.93
C LEU A 57 -14.29 -24.89 -22.29
N PRO A 58 -14.70 -26.01 -22.91
CA PRO A 58 -14.21 -26.43 -24.23
C PRO A 58 -14.60 -25.50 -25.39
N LEU A 59 -15.79 -24.88 -25.31
CA LEU A 59 -16.29 -23.99 -26.36
C LEU A 59 -15.67 -22.58 -26.29
N SER A 60 -15.41 -22.08 -25.08
CA SER A 60 -14.75 -20.77 -24.90
C SER A 60 -13.31 -20.79 -25.40
N VAL A 61 -12.57 -21.89 -25.14
CA VAL A 61 -11.20 -22.10 -25.63
C VAL A 61 -11.18 -22.29 -27.14
N ALA A 62 -12.16 -22.99 -27.72
CA ALA A 62 -12.27 -23.16 -29.17
C ALA A 62 -12.60 -21.84 -29.87
N PHE A 63 -13.46 -20.98 -29.27
CA PHE A 63 -13.81 -19.68 -29.83
C PHE A 63 -12.62 -18.71 -29.74
N THR A 64 -11.89 -18.73 -28.64
CA THR A 64 -10.66 -17.91 -28.49
C THR A 64 -9.57 -18.40 -29.45
N LYS A 65 -9.40 -19.72 -29.63
CA LYS A 65 -8.46 -20.28 -30.64
C LYS A 65 -8.90 -19.95 -32.07
N PHE A 66 -10.19 -19.94 -32.36
CA PHE A 66 -10.71 -19.59 -33.69
C PHE A 66 -10.47 -18.10 -33.99
N ILE A 67 -10.66 -17.21 -33.04
CA ILE A 67 -10.35 -15.77 -33.19
C ILE A 67 -8.84 -15.56 -33.37
N ILE A 68 -7.99 -16.27 -32.65
CA ILE A 68 -6.52 -16.20 -32.78
C ILE A 68 -6.07 -16.79 -34.13
N PHE A 69 -6.72 -17.86 -34.59
CA PHE A 69 -6.37 -18.51 -35.86
C PHE A 69 -6.78 -17.66 -37.08
N THR A 70 -7.98 -17.07 -37.08
CA THR A 70 -8.42 -16.13 -38.13
C THR A 70 -7.61 -14.84 -38.15
N TYR A 71 -7.07 -14.40 -37.00
CA TYR A 71 -6.15 -13.28 -36.90
C TYR A 71 -4.77 -13.61 -37.45
N LYS A 72 -4.29 -14.84 -37.26
CA LYS A 72 -2.99 -15.31 -37.73
C LYS A 72 -2.94 -15.52 -39.26
N ASP A 73 -4.02 -16.04 -39.85
CA ASP A 73 -4.10 -16.26 -41.30
C ASP A 73 -4.25 -14.94 -42.09
N SER A 74 -4.81 -13.90 -41.49
CA SER A 74 -4.82 -12.54 -42.07
C SER A 74 -3.45 -11.88 -42.08
N TYR A 75 -2.50 -12.34 -41.23
CA TYR A 75 -1.15 -11.77 -41.11
C TYR A 75 -0.11 -12.45 -42.05
N ILE A 76 -0.35 -13.69 -42.42
CA ILE A 76 0.63 -14.49 -43.20
C ILE A 76 0.60 -14.15 -44.70
N ASN A 77 -0.46 -13.54 -45.22
CA ASN A 77 -0.63 -13.24 -46.66
C ASN A 77 -0.28 -11.81 -47.09
N GLN A 78 0.41 -11.02 -46.26
CA GLN A 78 0.86 -9.68 -46.66
C GLN A 78 2.33 -9.44 -46.30
N SER A 79 3.23 -9.76 -47.25
CA SER A 79 4.60 -9.25 -47.27
C SER A 79 4.58 -7.78 -47.74
N ALA A 80 4.77 -6.85 -46.82
CA ALA A 80 4.98 -5.44 -47.13
C ALA A 80 6.45 -5.07 -46.90
N THR A 81 7.11 -4.59 -47.95
CA THR A 81 8.44 -3.97 -47.89
C THR A 81 8.33 -2.57 -47.26
N PHE A 82 9.08 -2.36 -46.17
CA PHE A 82 9.21 -1.06 -45.51
C PHE A 82 10.25 -0.18 -46.21
N HIS A 83 9.87 1.01 -46.62
CA HIS A 83 10.79 2.13 -46.88
C HIS A 83 10.60 3.20 -45.79
N SER A 84 11.73 3.60 -45.18
CA SER A 84 11.81 4.55 -44.09
C SER A 84 11.82 5.99 -44.60
N ASP A 85 10.64 6.58 -44.82
CA ASP A 85 10.54 8.04 -44.95
C ASP A 85 9.36 8.59 -44.18
N ARG A 86 9.65 9.58 -43.35
CA ARG A 86 8.81 10.13 -42.29
C ARG A 86 7.68 11.08 -42.74
N THR A 87 7.39 11.19 -44.03
CA THR A 87 6.34 12.10 -44.51
C THR A 87 5.71 11.53 -45.78
N ASN A 88 4.59 10.97 -45.69
CA ASN A 88 3.47 10.86 -46.64
C ASN A 88 2.76 9.51 -46.54
N LEU A 89 1.59 9.52 -45.96
CA LEU A 89 0.63 8.43 -46.09
C LEU A 89 0.01 8.47 -47.47
N ASN A 90 0.47 7.67 -48.39
CA ASN A 90 -0.19 7.46 -49.70
C ASN A 90 -1.19 6.33 -49.57
N ILE A 91 -2.47 6.67 -49.57
CA ILE A 91 -3.57 5.72 -49.60
C ILE A 91 -3.82 5.32 -51.06
N LYS A 92 -3.33 4.14 -51.45
CA LYS A 92 -3.81 3.49 -52.68
C LYS A 92 -5.13 2.78 -52.43
N ARG A 93 -6.06 2.97 -53.37
CA ARG A 93 -7.42 2.42 -53.32
C ARG A 93 -7.45 0.95 -52.92
N GLY A 94 -8.08 0.63 -51.80
CA GLY A 94 -8.54 -0.71 -51.48
C GLY A 94 -7.84 -1.44 -50.31
N LYS A 95 -6.83 -0.88 -49.63
CA LYS A 95 -6.23 -1.50 -48.44
C LYS A 95 -6.00 -0.46 -47.34
N CYS A 96 -6.66 -0.63 -46.21
CA CYS A 96 -6.38 0.15 -45.01
C CYS A 96 -5.15 -0.42 -44.34
N ASP A 97 -4.08 0.37 -44.23
CA ASP A 97 -2.85 -0.02 -43.53
C ASP A 97 -3.02 0.29 -42.04
N PHE A 98 -3.27 -0.75 -41.25
CA PHE A 98 -3.52 -0.68 -39.81
C PHE A 98 -2.24 -0.62 -38.96
N SER A 99 -1.06 -0.50 -39.60
CA SER A 99 0.21 -0.74 -38.92
C SER A 99 0.58 0.25 -37.81
N PHE A 100 0.18 1.50 -37.87
CA PHE A 100 0.57 2.52 -36.88
C PHE A 100 -0.33 2.61 -35.65
N PHE A 101 -1.62 2.29 -35.79
CA PHE A 101 -2.54 2.29 -34.66
C PHE A 101 -2.47 1.01 -33.82
N ASN A 102 -2.08 -0.12 -34.45
CA ASN A 102 -1.98 -1.41 -33.78
C ASN A 102 -0.76 -1.53 -32.86
N ILE A 103 0.32 -0.78 -33.08
CA ILE A 103 1.53 -0.89 -32.22
C ILE A 103 1.24 -0.31 -30.82
N SER A 104 0.50 0.76 -30.69
CA SER A 104 0.18 1.35 -29.39
C SER A 104 -0.95 0.64 -28.64
N ILE A 105 -1.96 0.16 -29.38
CA ILE A 105 -3.10 -0.57 -28.79
C ILE A 105 -2.73 -2.04 -28.56
N GLY A 106 -2.00 -2.65 -29.49
CA GLY A 106 -1.48 -4.01 -29.34
C GLY A 106 -0.46 -4.14 -28.20
N HIS A 107 0.37 -3.13 -27.95
CA HIS A 107 1.29 -3.10 -26.81
C HIS A 107 0.56 -2.92 -25.48
N LYS A 108 -0.47 -2.09 -25.43
CA LYS A 108 -1.29 -1.93 -24.21
C LYS A 108 -2.22 -3.13 -23.97
N LEU A 109 -2.78 -3.73 -25.00
CA LEU A 109 -3.57 -4.97 -24.92
C LEU A 109 -2.68 -6.19 -24.65
N SER A 110 -1.49 -6.27 -25.23
CA SER A 110 -0.51 -7.32 -24.96
C SER A 110 0.05 -7.24 -23.54
N LEU A 111 0.32 -6.04 -23.02
CA LEU A 111 0.71 -5.84 -21.61
C LEU A 111 -0.44 -6.14 -20.64
N SER A 112 -1.68 -5.77 -20.97
CA SER A 112 -2.83 -6.11 -20.14
C SER A 112 -3.23 -7.58 -20.25
N LEU A 113 -3.08 -8.21 -21.43
CA LEU A 113 -3.27 -9.65 -21.61
C LEU A 113 -2.10 -10.48 -21.08
N GLN A 114 -0.87 -10.02 -21.16
CA GLN A 114 0.27 -10.65 -20.47
C GLN A 114 0.10 -10.55 -18.95
N ASN A 115 -0.35 -9.43 -18.41
CA ASN A 115 -0.64 -9.29 -16.99
C ASN A 115 -1.84 -10.17 -16.56
N LEU A 116 -2.85 -10.35 -17.41
CA LEU A 116 -3.97 -11.27 -17.17
C LEU A 116 -3.60 -12.77 -17.30
N ILE A 117 -2.62 -13.08 -18.17
CA ILE A 117 -2.18 -14.48 -18.38
C ILE A 117 -1.08 -14.88 -17.39
N THR A 118 -0.25 -13.90 -16.93
CA THR A 118 0.85 -14.15 -15.99
C THR A 118 0.47 -14.02 -14.53
N ASN A 119 -0.70 -13.45 -14.21
CA ASN A 119 -1.16 -13.33 -12.82
C ASN A 119 -2.69 -13.36 -12.75
N PRO A 120 -3.34 -14.55 -12.84
CA PRO A 120 -4.80 -14.66 -12.82
C PRO A 120 -5.43 -14.27 -11.47
N PHE A 121 -4.63 -13.98 -10.44
CA PHE A 121 -5.06 -13.71 -9.07
C PHE A 121 -4.79 -12.27 -8.59
N ASN A 122 -4.65 -11.31 -9.50
CA ASN A 122 -4.30 -9.94 -9.12
C ASN A 122 -5.51 -9.15 -8.60
N TYR A 123 -5.97 -9.51 -7.39
CA TYR A 123 -7.06 -8.82 -6.67
C TYR A 123 -6.61 -7.54 -5.97
N MET A 124 -5.33 -7.16 -6.12
CA MET A 124 -4.70 -6.08 -5.37
C MET A 124 -4.32 -4.91 -6.26
N ALA A 125 -4.63 -3.71 -5.78
CA ALA A 125 -4.23 -2.46 -6.42
C ALA A 125 -2.97 -1.92 -5.75
N PHE A 126 -1.79 -2.36 -6.18
CA PHE A 126 -0.53 -1.79 -5.70
C PHE A 126 -0.41 -0.32 -6.10
N THR A 127 0.02 0.52 -5.17
CA THR A 127 0.16 1.97 -5.39
C THR A 127 1.53 2.36 -5.91
N ASN A 128 2.54 1.51 -5.70
CA ASN A 128 3.91 1.74 -6.17
C ASN A 128 4.67 0.42 -6.39
N ASN A 129 5.80 0.52 -7.06
CA ASN A 129 6.62 -0.65 -7.41
C ASN A 129 7.32 -1.29 -6.19
N ILE A 130 7.52 -0.57 -5.10
CA ILE A 130 8.15 -1.11 -3.88
C ILE A 130 7.24 -2.15 -3.23
N MET A 131 5.94 -1.87 -3.18
CA MET A 131 4.94 -2.81 -2.68
C MET A 131 4.93 -4.10 -3.52
N ILE A 132 5.00 -3.97 -4.87
CA ILE A 132 5.10 -5.13 -5.77
C ILE A 132 6.36 -5.95 -5.48
N VAL A 133 7.49 -5.28 -5.25
CA VAL A 133 8.77 -5.93 -4.93
C VAL A 133 8.69 -6.69 -3.60
N ARG A 134 8.17 -6.06 -2.54
CA ARG A 134 7.98 -6.70 -1.22
C ARG A 134 7.03 -7.89 -1.32
N HIS A 135 5.88 -7.68 -1.93
CA HIS A 135 4.88 -8.72 -2.12
C HIS A 135 5.45 -9.92 -2.88
N ARG A 136 6.12 -9.69 -4.02
CA ARG A 136 6.73 -10.75 -4.81
C ARG A 136 7.77 -11.53 -4.02
N LEU A 137 8.65 -10.84 -3.29
CA LEU A 137 9.70 -11.48 -2.51
C LEU A 137 9.10 -12.35 -1.39
N LEU A 138 8.16 -11.83 -0.63
CA LEU A 138 7.51 -12.59 0.44
C LEU A 138 6.71 -13.78 -0.12
N THR A 139 6.00 -13.59 -1.25
CA THR A 139 5.29 -14.68 -1.93
C THR A 139 6.23 -15.84 -2.28
N GLU A 140 7.41 -15.55 -2.87
CA GLU A 140 8.37 -16.60 -3.21
C GLU A 140 8.99 -17.26 -1.96
N LEU A 141 9.29 -16.50 -0.90
CA LEU A 141 9.75 -17.06 0.38
C LEU A 141 8.70 -18.00 1.00
N VAL A 142 7.43 -17.61 0.99
CA VAL A 142 6.34 -18.45 1.51
C VAL A 142 6.12 -19.70 0.64
N LYS A 143 6.27 -19.62 -0.69
CA LYS A 143 6.25 -20.80 -1.59
C LYS A 143 7.36 -21.79 -1.23
N LEU A 144 8.60 -21.30 -1.06
CA LEU A 144 9.71 -22.13 -0.65
C LEU A 144 9.44 -22.80 0.71
N TRP A 145 8.87 -22.04 1.66
CA TRP A 145 8.49 -22.59 2.95
C TRP A 145 7.40 -23.66 2.83
N LYS A 146 6.33 -23.40 2.04
CA LYS A 146 5.23 -24.35 1.80
C LYS A 146 5.76 -25.69 1.27
N ASN A 147 6.73 -25.62 0.35
CA ASN A 147 7.34 -26.79 -0.27
C ASN A 147 8.41 -27.48 0.61
N GLY A 148 8.75 -26.95 1.78
CA GLY A 148 9.83 -27.47 2.61
C GLY A 148 11.24 -27.15 2.09
N GLU A 149 11.37 -26.15 1.23
CA GLU A 149 12.58 -25.80 0.50
C GLU A 149 13.26 -24.52 1.00
N LEU A 150 12.64 -23.82 1.98
CA LEU A 150 13.10 -22.53 2.47
C LEU A 150 14.51 -22.58 3.08
N THR A 151 14.89 -23.70 3.70
CA THR A 151 16.21 -23.88 4.35
C THR A 151 17.19 -24.67 3.48
N THR A 152 16.91 -24.79 2.19
CA THR A 152 17.77 -25.50 1.23
C THR A 152 18.50 -24.50 0.33
N ASP A 153 19.41 -24.99 -0.53
CA ASP A 153 20.12 -24.21 -1.55
C ASP A 153 19.18 -23.50 -2.56
N LYS A 154 17.90 -23.86 -2.59
CA LYS A 154 16.92 -23.20 -3.44
C LYS A 154 16.70 -21.74 -3.09
N ILE A 155 16.67 -21.41 -1.80
CA ILE A 155 16.54 -20.01 -1.37
C ILE A 155 17.78 -19.19 -1.78
N ASP A 156 18.97 -19.80 -1.79
CA ASP A 156 20.20 -19.12 -2.21
C ASP A 156 20.17 -18.75 -3.70
N ARG A 157 19.35 -19.43 -4.50
CA ARG A 157 19.11 -19.12 -5.92
C ARG A 157 18.07 -18.02 -6.13
N LEU A 158 17.24 -17.72 -5.15
CA LEU A 158 16.15 -16.75 -5.26
C LEU A 158 16.63 -15.37 -5.78
N PRO A 159 17.73 -14.77 -5.29
CA PRO A 159 18.23 -13.52 -5.85
C PRO A 159 18.64 -13.61 -7.34
N LEU A 160 19.10 -14.79 -7.80
CA LEU A 160 19.46 -15.05 -9.18
C LEU A 160 18.23 -15.16 -10.08
N GLU A 161 17.16 -15.77 -9.59
CA GLU A 161 15.89 -15.95 -10.29
C GLU A 161 15.12 -14.63 -10.40
N LEU A 162 15.13 -13.83 -9.34
CA LEU A 162 14.51 -12.52 -9.32
C LEU A 162 15.26 -11.50 -10.20
N SER A 163 16.61 -11.63 -10.30
CA SER A 163 17.46 -10.78 -11.13
C SER A 163 18.39 -11.59 -12.02
N PRO A 164 17.88 -12.20 -13.11
CA PRO A 164 18.70 -12.97 -14.05
C PRO A 164 19.66 -12.04 -14.81
N ARG A 165 20.87 -12.55 -15.14
CA ARG A 165 21.95 -11.79 -15.79
C ARG A 165 21.55 -11.11 -17.10
N ARG A 166 20.57 -11.68 -17.82
CA ARG A 166 20.06 -11.15 -19.09
C ARG A 166 18.65 -10.56 -18.95
N SER A 167 18.33 -10.00 -17.79
CA SER A 167 17.05 -9.31 -17.61
C SER A 167 16.94 -8.12 -18.57
N LYS A 168 15.76 -7.95 -19.17
CA LYS A 168 15.42 -6.76 -19.96
C LYS A 168 15.06 -5.55 -19.07
N HIS A 169 14.84 -5.78 -17.79
CA HIS A 169 14.56 -4.72 -16.82
C HIS A 169 15.89 -4.19 -16.30
N ALA A 170 16.14 -2.92 -16.54
CA ALA A 170 17.27 -2.23 -15.92
C ALA A 170 16.97 -2.11 -14.42
N GLY A 171 17.82 -2.68 -13.59
CA GLY A 171 17.82 -2.45 -12.17
C GLY A 171 18.34 -1.05 -11.84
N ARG A 172 18.37 -0.74 -10.55
CA ARG A 172 18.90 0.53 -10.03
C ARG A 172 20.41 0.67 -10.28
N CYS A 173 21.12 -0.45 -10.32
CA CYS A 173 22.55 -0.54 -10.51
C CYS A 173 22.90 -1.77 -11.38
N CYS A 174 24.03 -2.39 -11.16
CA CYS A 174 24.38 -3.65 -11.81
C CYS A 174 23.60 -4.85 -11.22
N VAL A 175 23.54 -5.95 -11.96
CA VAL A 175 22.83 -7.17 -11.53
C VAL A 175 23.36 -7.75 -10.22
N HIS A 176 24.63 -7.52 -9.90
CA HIS A 176 25.24 -8.01 -8.66
C HIS A 176 24.71 -7.22 -7.44
N LYS A 177 24.63 -5.90 -7.53
CA LYS A 177 24.01 -5.06 -6.48
C LYS A 177 22.53 -5.41 -6.30
N GLU A 178 21.78 -5.61 -7.38
CA GLU A 178 20.37 -6.03 -7.30
C GLU A 178 20.20 -7.36 -6.57
N ARG A 179 21.09 -8.34 -6.81
CA ARG A 179 21.05 -9.63 -6.11
C ARG A 179 21.40 -9.51 -4.63
N ALA A 180 22.36 -8.67 -4.27
CA ALA A 180 22.65 -8.35 -2.87
C ALA A 180 21.43 -7.72 -2.21
N VAL A 181 20.79 -6.72 -2.85
CA VAL A 181 19.55 -6.10 -2.36
C VAL A 181 18.43 -7.13 -2.14
N TRP A 182 18.25 -8.12 -3.03
CA TRP A 182 17.27 -9.19 -2.82
C TRP A 182 17.61 -10.07 -1.62
N LYS A 183 18.91 -10.44 -1.47
CA LYS A 183 19.38 -11.23 -0.32
C LYS A 183 19.02 -10.52 1.00
N TYR A 184 19.44 -9.27 1.15
CA TYR A 184 19.27 -8.54 2.41
C TYR A 184 17.80 -8.12 2.67
N LYS A 185 17.02 -7.83 1.63
CA LYS A 185 15.56 -7.63 1.77
C LYS A 185 14.82 -8.88 2.26
N SER A 186 15.39 -10.06 2.08
CA SER A 186 14.81 -11.30 2.60
C SER A 186 14.93 -11.42 4.13
N LEU A 187 15.94 -10.82 4.77
CA LEU A 187 16.17 -10.94 6.22
C LEU A 187 14.96 -10.43 7.03
N PRO A 188 14.50 -9.17 6.88
CA PRO A 188 13.35 -8.70 7.65
C PRO A 188 12.06 -9.47 7.32
N LEU A 189 11.89 -9.97 6.09
CA LEU A 189 10.76 -10.81 5.73
C LEU A 189 10.81 -12.21 6.37
N LEU A 190 12.01 -12.71 6.66
CA LEU A 190 12.23 -13.92 7.46
C LEU A 190 12.07 -13.66 8.97
N GLY A 191 11.90 -12.41 9.38
CA GLY A 191 11.78 -12.00 10.78
C GLY A 191 13.12 -11.79 11.48
N LEU A 192 14.19 -11.54 10.73
CA LEU A 192 15.54 -11.21 11.23
C LEU A 192 15.76 -9.70 11.12
N ASP A 193 16.69 -9.18 11.91
CA ASP A 193 17.17 -7.80 11.78
C ASP A 193 18.46 -7.75 10.96
N MET A 194 18.88 -6.57 10.54
CA MET A 194 20.20 -6.38 9.91
C MET A 194 21.35 -6.68 10.86
N ASP A 195 21.17 -6.48 12.16
CA ASP A 195 22.14 -6.85 13.19
C ASP A 195 22.38 -8.38 13.32
N ASP A 196 21.50 -9.21 12.73
CA ASP A 196 21.70 -10.67 12.65
C ASP A 196 22.71 -11.07 11.55
N GLU A 197 23.06 -10.13 10.68
CA GLU A 197 24.09 -10.32 9.66
C GLU A 197 25.46 -10.10 10.27
N THR A 198 26.28 -11.13 10.26
CA THR A 198 27.64 -11.12 10.83
C THR A 198 28.72 -11.41 9.78
N ASP A 199 28.32 -11.95 8.63
CA ASP A 199 29.22 -12.31 7.53
C ASP A 199 28.43 -12.29 6.21
N GLU A 200 28.82 -11.39 5.30
CA GLU A 200 28.19 -11.28 3.98
C GLU A 200 28.29 -12.56 3.13
N LEU A 201 29.21 -13.47 3.45
CA LEU A 201 29.32 -14.76 2.77
C LEU A 201 28.30 -15.79 3.28
N THR A 202 27.65 -15.54 4.43
CA THR A 202 26.61 -16.43 4.96
C THR A 202 25.51 -16.62 3.92
N PRO A 203 25.19 -17.86 3.53
CA PRO A 203 24.13 -18.12 2.54
C PRO A 203 22.76 -17.81 3.12
N LEU A 204 21.80 -17.45 2.25
CA LEU A 204 20.44 -17.12 2.66
C LEU A 204 19.71 -18.30 3.31
N SER A 205 20.07 -19.54 2.93
CA SER A 205 19.59 -20.79 3.52
C SER A 205 19.92 -20.90 5.01
N GLU A 206 21.09 -20.41 5.44
CA GLU A 206 21.46 -20.40 6.86
C GLU A 206 20.66 -19.37 7.64
N TYR A 207 20.46 -18.16 7.11
CA TYR A 207 19.56 -17.17 7.72
C TYR A 207 18.14 -17.70 7.82
N ALA A 208 17.64 -18.38 6.78
CA ALA A 208 16.33 -19.02 6.81
C ALA A 208 16.24 -20.12 7.89
N ALA A 209 17.29 -20.91 8.06
CA ALA A 209 17.35 -21.94 9.11
C ALA A 209 17.29 -21.31 10.51
N ARG A 210 18.07 -20.25 10.76
CA ARG A 210 18.03 -19.49 12.04
C ARG A 210 16.64 -18.88 12.29
N ALA A 211 16.01 -18.32 11.24
CA ALA A 211 14.65 -17.76 11.32
C ALA A 211 13.60 -18.82 11.69
N ILE A 212 13.66 -19.99 11.07
CA ILE A 212 12.74 -21.10 11.36
C ILE A 212 12.98 -21.69 12.75
N GLU A 213 14.22 -21.82 13.18
CA GLU A 213 14.56 -22.26 14.54
C GLU A 213 14.00 -21.30 15.60
N ARG A 214 14.19 -19.97 15.40
CA ARG A 214 13.60 -18.95 16.27
C ARG A 214 12.07 -19.06 16.27
N ALA A 215 11.44 -19.13 15.09
CA ALA A 215 9.99 -19.24 14.96
C ALA A 215 9.43 -20.50 15.66
N ASN A 216 10.23 -21.57 15.76
CA ASN A 216 9.83 -22.80 16.44
C ASN A 216 9.92 -22.70 17.97
N ASN A 217 10.94 -22.04 18.50
CA ASN A 217 11.36 -22.16 19.90
C ASN A 217 11.36 -20.82 20.65
N GLY A 218 11.33 -19.70 19.92
CA GLY A 218 11.48 -18.36 20.46
C GLY A 218 10.24 -17.48 20.36
N LYS A 219 10.44 -16.21 20.67
CA LYS A 219 9.51 -15.10 20.45
C LYS A 219 9.98 -14.29 19.23
N PRO A 220 9.06 -13.53 18.59
CA PRO A 220 9.46 -12.54 17.59
C PRO A 220 10.50 -11.56 18.14
N LYS A 221 11.28 -10.95 17.25
CA LYS A 221 12.24 -9.90 17.61
C LYS A 221 11.53 -8.70 18.26
N ASP A 222 12.24 -8.05 19.19
CA ASP A 222 11.74 -6.83 19.84
C ASP A 222 11.79 -5.62 18.90
N ASN A 223 12.79 -5.58 17.99
CA ASN A 223 12.88 -4.58 16.94
C ASN A 223 11.72 -4.74 15.95
N ILE A 224 11.13 -3.61 15.58
CA ILE A 224 9.93 -3.60 14.72
C ILE A 224 10.27 -3.20 13.29
N MET A 225 11.27 -2.33 13.12
CA MET A 225 11.66 -1.78 11.83
C MET A 225 13.17 -1.81 11.69
N CYS A 226 13.64 -2.03 10.46
CA CYS A 226 15.05 -1.95 10.11
C CYS A 226 15.29 -1.14 8.84
N VAL A 227 16.51 -0.71 8.63
CA VAL A 227 16.99 -0.12 7.37
C VAL A 227 17.98 -1.12 6.76
N ILE A 228 17.79 -1.40 5.48
CA ILE A 228 18.64 -2.31 4.72
C ILE A 228 19.70 -1.47 4.00
N ASP A 229 20.95 -1.61 4.42
CA ASP A 229 22.08 -0.82 3.95
C ASP A 229 22.31 -0.93 2.45
N GLU A 230 22.29 -2.13 1.88
CA GLU A 230 22.47 -2.36 0.46
C GLU A 230 21.36 -1.74 -0.38
N ALA A 231 20.17 -1.61 0.20
CA ALA A 231 19.04 -0.97 -0.46
C ALA A 231 19.02 0.54 -0.25
N CYS A 232 19.63 1.05 0.82
CA CYS A 232 19.77 2.48 1.09
C CYS A 232 20.61 3.15 0.01
N SER A 233 20.18 4.31 -0.47
CA SER A 233 20.90 5.05 -1.51
C SER A 233 21.82 6.13 -0.94
N ALA A 234 21.96 6.22 0.38
CA ALA A 234 22.71 7.28 1.06
C ALA A 234 22.37 8.66 0.46
N CYS A 235 21.08 9.01 0.46
CA CYS A 235 20.60 10.26 -0.14
C CYS A 235 21.39 11.45 0.37
N VAL A 236 21.84 12.31 -0.54
CA VAL A 236 22.73 13.44 -0.20
C VAL A 236 22.00 14.41 0.73
N GLN A 237 22.67 14.88 1.79
CA GLN A 237 22.13 15.90 2.73
C GLN A 237 22.15 17.33 2.18
N ILE A 238 22.20 17.48 0.86
CA ILE A 238 22.16 18.77 0.19
C ILE A 238 20.71 19.11 -0.09
N ASN A 239 20.16 20.07 0.66
CA ASN A 239 18.75 20.43 0.50
C ASN A 239 18.49 21.32 -0.72
N TYR A 240 19.47 22.11 -1.19
CA TYR A 240 19.32 22.98 -2.35
C TYR A 240 20.54 22.88 -3.25
N GLU A 241 20.30 22.76 -4.56
CA GLU A 241 21.34 22.67 -5.58
C GLU A 241 20.99 23.59 -6.75
N ILE A 242 22.00 24.20 -7.36
CA ILE A 242 21.83 25.03 -8.56
C ILE A 242 22.09 24.19 -9.80
N THR A 243 21.05 24.03 -10.60
CA THR A 243 21.10 23.21 -11.82
C THR A 243 21.69 23.99 -13.02
N ASP A 244 21.99 23.26 -14.09
CA ASP A 244 22.43 23.83 -15.37
C ASP A 244 21.45 24.80 -16.02
N LEU A 245 20.21 24.87 -15.54
CA LEU A 245 19.23 25.87 -15.94
C LEU A 245 19.62 27.32 -15.51
N CYS A 246 20.64 27.47 -14.66
CA CYS A 246 21.13 28.77 -14.24
C CYS A 246 21.58 29.61 -15.46
N ARG A 247 20.95 30.78 -15.62
CA ARG A 247 21.20 31.68 -16.77
C ARG A 247 22.34 32.70 -16.51
N GLY A 248 22.98 32.65 -15.34
CA GLY A 248 23.99 33.64 -15.00
C GLY A 248 23.45 35.08 -15.00
N CYS A 249 22.21 35.30 -14.54
CA CYS A 249 21.49 36.57 -14.64
C CYS A 249 22.22 37.72 -13.93
N THR A 250 22.06 38.95 -14.43
CA THR A 250 22.71 40.14 -13.86
C THR A 250 22.19 40.50 -12.47
N ALA A 251 20.91 40.20 -12.18
CA ALA A 251 20.27 40.54 -10.91
C ALA A 251 20.86 39.82 -9.70
N ARG A 252 21.41 38.58 -9.88
CA ARG A 252 22.04 37.78 -8.81
C ARG A 252 21.17 37.67 -7.53
N SER A 253 19.84 37.66 -7.66
CA SER A 253 18.91 37.64 -6.53
C SER A 253 19.18 36.49 -5.56
N CYS A 254 19.60 35.30 -6.05
CA CYS A 254 19.98 34.19 -5.21
C CYS A 254 21.19 34.48 -4.31
N GLN A 255 22.21 35.22 -4.82
CA GLN A 255 23.41 35.58 -4.10
C GLN A 255 23.13 36.71 -3.08
N TYR A 256 22.47 37.79 -3.52
CA TYR A 256 22.23 38.95 -2.66
C TYR A 256 21.21 38.70 -1.55
N ASN A 257 20.27 37.78 -1.75
CA ASN A 257 19.31 37.41 -0.72
C ASN A 257 19.80 36.26 0.20
N CYS A 258 21.00 35.72 -0.02
CA CYS A 258 21.54 34.69 0.84
C CYS A 258 22.02 35.25 2.18
N PRO A 259 21.38 34.93 3.33
CA PRO A 259 21.75 35.53 4.62
C PRO A 259 23.11 35.08 5.14
N LYS A 260 23.66 33.99 4.58
CA LYS A 260 24.95 33.41 4.95
C LYS A 260 26.04 33.64 3.89
N GLY A 261 25.70 34.28 2.77
CA GLY A 261 26.64 34.48 1.67
C GLY A 261 27.08 33.18 0.97
N ALA A 262 26.34 32.06 1.18
CA ALA A 262 26.71 30.75 0.66
C ALA A 262 26.52 30.59 -0.85
N VAL A 263 25.93 31.56 -1.56
CA VAL A 263 25.75 31.50 -3.00
C VAL A 263 26.83 32.29 -3.69
N HIS A 264 27.64 31.63 -4.49
CA HIS A 264 28.74 32.18 -5.24
C HIS A 264 28.50 32.11 -6.74
N VAL A 265 29.37 32.73 -7.53
CA VAL A 265 29.28 32.76 -8.99
C VAL A 265 30.64 32.41 -9.58
N HIS A 266 30.66 31.46 -10.50
CA HIS A 266 31.85 31.12 -11.27
C HIS A 266 32.26 32.28 -12.17
N ALA A 267 33.52 32.63 -12.13
CA ALA A 267 34.06 33.77 -12.89
C ALA A 267 34.03 33.53 -14.41
N ASP A 268 34.23 32.31 -14.84
CA ASP A 268 34.31 31.86 -16.24
C ASP A 268 32.93 31.62 -16.88
N THR A 269 32.03 30.95 -16.18
CA THR A 269 30.70 30.59 -16.72
C THR A 269 29.61 31.60 -16.37
N GLY A 270 29.84 32.43 -15.33
CA GLY A 270 28.83 33.30 -14.77
C GLY A 270 27.68 32.59 -14.08
N LYS A 271 27.69 31.26 -14.00
CA LYS A 271 26.66 30.46 -13.30
C LYS A 271 26.89 30.54 -11.78
N ALA A 272 25.80 30.51 -11.04
CA ALA A 272 25.86 30.45 -9.58
C ALA A 272 26.07 29.00 -9.10
N TRP A 273 26.64 28.84 -7.90
CA TRP A 273 26.78 27.61 -7.16
C TRP A 273 26.58 27.83 -5.67
N ILE A 274 26.28 26.81 -4.89
CA ILE A 274 26.07 26.90 -3.45
C ILE A 274 27.26 26.25 -2.74
N ASP A 275 27.86 26.99 -1.81
CA ASP A 275 28.76 26.40 -0.82
C ASP A 275 27.95 25.72 0.26
N HIS A 276 27.98 24.39 0.27
CA HIS A 276 27.17 23.56 1.17
C HIS A 276 27.66 23.60 2.63
N ASP A 277 28.94 23.93 2.87
CA ASP A 277 29.48 24.03 4.22
C ASP A 277 28.95 25.29 4.94
N THR A 278 28.72 26.36 4.19
CA THR A 278 28.18 27.63 4.71
C THR A 278 26.65 27.68 4.64
N CYS A 279 26.03 26.85 3.81
CA CYS A 279 24.59 26.86 3.54
C CYS A 279 23.78 26.36 4.73
N ILE A 280 22.81 27.17 5.20
CA ILE A 280 21.87 26.78 6.27
C ILE A 280 20.54 26.23 5.74
N SER A 281 20.45 25.92 4.46
CA SER A 281 19.26 25.33 3.83
C SER A 281 17.94 26.10 4.05
N CYS A 282 17.99 27.43 4.10
CA CYS A 282 16.80 28.26 4.36
C CYS A 282 15.85 28.44 3.16
N GLY A 283 16.26 28.06 1.94
CA GLY A 283 15.45 28.10 0.72
C GLY A 283 15.18 29.51 0.13
N ILE A 284 15.77 30.59 0.66
CA ILE A 284 15.55 31.94 0.14
C ILE A 284 16.06 32.07 -1.30
N CYS A 285 17.22 31.50 -1.62
CA CYS A 285 17.76 31.47 -2.97
C CYS A 285 16.83 30.76 -3.97
N HIS A 286 16.21 29.64 -3.57
CA HIS A 286 15.23 28.91 -4.37
C HIS A 286 14.03 29.80 -4.71
N LYS A 287 13.44 30.48 -3.71
CA LYS A 287 12.31 31.39 -3.89
C LYS A 287 12.66 32.63 -4.72
N SER A 288 13.92 33.09 -4.64
CA SER A 288 14.38 34.33 -5.30
C SER A 288 14.76 34.09 -6.77
N CYS A 289 14.91 32.86 -7.23
CA CYS A 289 15.34 32.56 -8.59
C CYS A 289 14.17 32.64 -9.58
N PRO A 290 14.17 33.65 -10.52
CA PRO A 290 13.05 33.77 -11.48
C PRO A 290 13.04 32.68 -12.56
N TYR A 291 14.14 31.95 -12.70
CA TYR A 291 14.28 30.84 -13.65
C TYR A 291 14.03 29.48 -13.03
N HIS A 292 13.74 29.40 -11.72
CA HIS A 292 13.58 28.14 -10.98
C HIS A 292 14.76 27.17 -11.17
N ALA A 293 15.95 27.72 -11.35
CA ALA A 293 17.19 26.97 -11.57
C ALA A 293 17.75 26.34 -10.28
N ILE A 294 17.21 26.69 -9.12
CA ILE A 294 17.59 26.14 -7.82
C ILE A 294 16.53 25.11 -7.42
N VAL A 295 16.95 23.89 -7.22
CA VAL A 295 16.05 22.79 -6.86
C VAL A 295 16.20 22.41 -5.40
N TYR A 296 15.09 21.99 -4.79
CA TYR A 296 15.09 21.38 -3.47
C TYR A 296 15.29 19.87 -3.60
N ILE A 297 16.25 19.31 -2.88
CA ILE A 297 16.57 17.89 -2.89
C ILE A 297 16.20 17.32 -1.50
N PRO A 298 15.08 16.60 -1.39
CA PRO A 298 14.67 16.03 -0.12
C PRO A 298 15.50 14.78 0.23
N VAL A 299 15.60 14.48 1.53
CA VAL A 299 15.85 13.13 2.04
C VAL A 299 14.50 12.56 2.48
N PRO A 300 13.82 11.75 1.64
CA PRO A 300 12.40 11.49 1.82
C PRO A 300 12.04 10.81 3.14
N CYS A 301 12.87 9.88 3.63
CA CYS A 301 12.64 9.18 4.90
C CYS A 301 12.79 10.12 6.11
N GLU A 302 13.81 10.97 6.14
CA GLU A 302 14.02 11.96 7.22
C GLU A 302 12.88 13.00 7.26
N GLU A 303 12.46 13.48 6.07
CA GLU A 303 11.41 14.49 5.98
C GLU A 303 10.03 13.95 6.36
N SER A 304 9.77 12.70 6.00
CA SER A 304 8.51 12.03 6.36
C SER A 304 8.40 11.75 7.85
N CYS A 305 9.52 11.74 8.58
CA CYS A 305 9.54 11.45 10.01
C CYS A 305 9.11 12.66 10.85
N PRO A 306 7.92 12.63 11.46
CA PRO A 306 7.38 13.79 12.19
C PRO A 306 8.14 14.08 13.50
N VAL A 307 8.83 13.09 14.02
CA VAL A 307 9.57 13.14 15.30
C VAL A 307 11.11 13.14 15.11
N LYS A 308 11.58 13.13 13.86
CA LYS A 308 13.00 13.10 13.51
C LYS A 308 13.76 11.95 14.17
N ALA A 309 13.17 10.75 14.09
CA ALA A 309 13.78 9.51 14.57
C ALA A 309 14.72 8.87 13.54
N ILE A 310 14.86 9.44 12.34
CA ILE A 310 15.71 8.94 11.26
C ILE A 310 16.82 9.94 11.03
N SER A 311 18.03 9.44 10.98
CA SER A 311 19.25 10.24 10.70
C SER A 311 20.33 9.34 10.10
N LYS A 312 21.30 9.94 9.44
CA LYS A 312 22.45 9.22 8.89
C LYS A 312 23.46 8.87 9.96
N ASP A 313 24.08 7.71 9.79
CA ASP A 313 25.28 7.32 10.49
C ASP A 313 26.55 7.95 9.89
N GLU A 314 27.73 7.55 10.38
CA GLU A 314 29.03 8.01 9.89
C GLU A 314 29.36 7.59 8.44
N HIS A 315 28.65 6.58 7.91
CA HIS A 315 28.79 6.09 6.54
C HIS A 315 27.75 6.72 5.59
N GLY A 316 26.87 7.58 6.11
CA GLY A 316 25.80 8.22 5.34
C GLY A 316 24.58 7.33 5.13
N ILE A 317 24.51 6.17 5.78
CA ILE A 317 23.36 5.26 5.76
C ILE A 317 22.33 5.72 6.78
N GLU A 318 21.06 5.62 6.42
CA GLU A 318 19.98 6.00 7.32
C GLU A 318 19.85 4.98 8.47
N HIS A 319 19.64 5.49 9.67
CA HIS A 319 19.40 4.71 10.88
C HIS A 319 18.13 5.19 11.57
N ILE A 320 17.37 4.27 12.19
CA ILE A 320 16.16 4.56 12.95
C ILE A 320 16.48 4.46 14.45
N ASP A 321 16.44 5.59 15.16
CA ASP A 321 16.52 5.64 16.61
C ASP A 321 15.20 5.17 17.24
N GLU A 322 15.16 3.95 17.73
CA GLU A 322 13.96 3.35 18.33
C GLU A 322 13.45 4.10 19.56
N ASN A 323 14.35 4.76 20.33
CA ASN A 323 13.94 5.56 21.47
C ASN A 323 13.14 6.80 21.05
N LYS A 324 13.34 7.28 19.83
CA LYS A 324 12.59 8.40 19.22
C LYS A 324 11.42 7.94 18.35
N CYS A 325 11.51 6.75 17.77
CA CYS A 325 10.53 6.26 16.81
C CYS A 325 9.14 6.06 17.45
N ILE A 326 8.09 6.51 16.75
CA ILE A 326 6.68 6.27 17.12
C ILE A 326 6.02 5.18 16.27
N TYR A 327 6.78 4.46 15.49
CA TYR A 327 6.38 3.32 14.64
C TYR A 327 5.25 3.62 13.65
N CYS A 328 5.09 4.86 13.22
CA CYS A 328 4.00 5.27 12.31
C CYS A 328 4.13 4.75 10.87
N GLY A 329 5.31 4.22 10.48
CA GLY A 329 5.56 3.62 9.17
C GLY A 329 5.64 4.59 7.98
N LYS A 330 5.57 5.90 8.19
CA LYS A 330 5.63 6.91 7.09
C LYS A 330 6.92 6.80 6.28
N CYS A 331 8.05 6.51 6.91
CA CYS A 331 9.35 6.35 6.28
C CYS A 331 9.41 5.17 5.31
N MET A 332 8.70 4.07 5.59
CA MET A 332 8.61 2.91 4.69
C MET A 332 8.03 3.30 3.33
N ASN A 333 6.95 4.08 3.34
CA ASN A 333 6.27 4.51 2.13
C ASN A 333 6.97 5.69 1.45
N ALA A 334 7.73 6.48 2.19
CA ALA A 334 8.46 7.63 1.66
C ALA A 334 9.78 7.24 0.98
N CYS A 335 10.44 6.14 1.39
CA CYS A 335 11.71 5.73 0.81
C CYS A 335 11.54 5.24 -0.63
N PRO A 336 12.07 5.94 -1.66
CA PRO A 336 11.88 5.55 -3.05
C PRO A 336 12.69 4.30 -3.45
N PHE A 337 13.59 3.85 -2.60
CA PHE A 337 14.42 2.65 -2.81
C PHE A 337 13.88 1.42 -2.08
N GLY A 338 12.87 1.61 -1.22
CA GLY A 338 12.34 0.53 -0.39
C GLY A 338 13.43 -0.09 0.48
N ALA A 339 14.23 0.76 1.15
CA ALA A 339 15.28 0.33 2.07
C ALA A 339 14.75 0.11 3.49
N ILE A 340 13.59 0.66 3.83
CA ILE A 340 13.02 0.56 5.16
C ILE A 340 11.94 -0.51 5.18
N PHE A 341 12.10 -1.47 6.07
CA PHE A 341 11.21 -2.63 6.23
C PHE A 341 10.71 -2.74 7.67
N GLU A 342 9.53 -3.32 7.82
CA GLU A 342 9.09 -3.91 9.08
C GLU A 342 9.64 -5.33 9.21
N ILE A 343 9.96 -5.76 10.44
CA ILE A 343 10.40 -7.12 10.71
C ILE A 343 9.15 -8.01 10.78
N SER A 344 9.05 -8.95 9.85
CA SER A 344 7.89 -9.81 9.66
C SER A 344 7.76 -10.87 10.75
N GLN A 345 6.51 -11.22 11.06
CA GLN A 345 6.17 -12.36 11.92
C GLN A 345 5.46 -13.48 11.13
N THR A 346 5.50 -13.40 9.79
CA THR A 346 4.84 -14.36 8.90
C THR A 346 5.25 -15.80 9.18
N PHE A 347 6.55 -16.07 9.28
CA PHE A 347 7.03 -17.43 9.50
C PHE A 347 6.78 -17.93 10.92
N ASP A 348 6.72 -17.03 11.90
CA ASP A 348 6.30 -17.37 13.28
C ASP A 348 4.87 -17.93 13.27
N VAL A 349 3.94 -17.25 12.60
CA VAL A 349 2.54 -17.68 12.46
C VAL A 349 2.41 -18.97 11.64
N LEU A 350 3.05 -19.03 10.47
CA LEU A 350 2.98 -20.19 9.60
C LEU A 350 3.55 -21.45 10.25
N GLN A 351 4.60 -21.32 11.09
CA GLN A 351 5.15 -22.46 11.85
C GLN A 351 4.18 -22.97 12.91
N ARG A 352 3.40 -22.11 13.57
CA ARG A 352 2.35 -22.53 14.51
C ARG A 352 1.25 -23.30 13.79
N ILE A 353 0.80 -22.80 12.63
CA ILE A 353 -0.18 -23.51 11.79
C ILE A 353 0.36 -24.87 11.34
N ARG A 354 1.62 -24.95 10.90
CA ARG A 354 2.26 -26.21 10.47
C ARG A 354 2.36 -27.23 11.59
N LYS A 355 2.57 -26.79 12.84
CA LYS A 355 2.58 -27.65 14.03
C LYS A 355 1.19 -28.11 14.46
N GLY A 356 0.12 -27.64 13.82
CA GLY A 356 -1.25 -27.95 14.20
C GLY A 356 -1.73 -27.22 15.47
N GLU A 357 -1.03 -26.17 15.89
CA GLU A 357 -1.50 -25.32 16.99
C GLU A 357 -2.77 -24.59 16.58
N GLN A 358 -3.65 -24.31 17.51
CA GLN A 358 -4.80 -23.45 17.27
C GLN A 358 -4.32 -22.00 17.07
N VAL A 359 -4.61 -21.44 15.89
CA VAL A 359 -4.23 -20.06 15.53
C VAL A 359 -5.50 -19.30 15.15
N VAL A 360 -5.83 -18.27 15.90
CA VAL A 360 -7.01 -17.43 15.66
C VAL A 360 -6.58 -16.07 15.16
N ALA A 361 -7.17 -15.64 14.04
CA ALA A 361 -6.93 -14.30 13.50
C ALA A 361 -7.93 -13.31 14.10
N ILE A 362 -7.45 -12.20 14.65
CA ILE A 362 -8.28 -11.04 14.96
C ILE A 362 -8.03 -9.98 13.88
N VAL A 363 -9.05 -9.68 13.07
CA VAL A 363 -8.89 -8.95 11.81
C VAL A 363 -9.43 -7.53 11.90
N ALA A 364 -8.60 -6.55 11.57
CA ALA A 364 -8.95 -5.13 11.62
C ALA A 364 -10.01 -4.75 10.56
N PRO A 365 -10.96 -3.85 10.88
CA PRO A 365 -12.06 -3.47 9.97
C PRO A 365 -11.59 -2.90 8.63
N SER A 366 -10.39 -2.35 8.56
CA SER A 366 -9.80 -1.83 7.31
C SER A 366 -9.54 -2.92 6.24
N ILE A 367 -9.70 -4.20 6.57
CA ILE A 367 -9.69 -5.31 5.61
C ILE A 367 -10.79 -5.16 4.53
N LEU A 368 -11.92 -4.56 4.87
CA LEU A 368 -13.05 -4.33 3.96
C LEU A 368 -12.70 -3.53 2.71
N GLY A 369 -11.61 -2.77 2.75
CA GLY A 369 -11.13 -1.99 1.60
C GLY A 369 -9.89 -2.55 0.93
N GLN A 370 -9.41 -3.75 1.28
CA GLN A 370 -8.14 -4.28 0.76
C GLN A 370 -8.32 -5.24 -0.43
N PHE A 371 -9.37 -6.02 -0.46
CA PHE A 371 -9.60 -7.05 -1.47
C PHE A 371 -10.87 -6.78 -2.28
N SER A 372 -10.84 -7.05 -3.59
CA SER A 372 -11.98 -6.83 -4.49
C SER A 372 -12.97 -8.02 -4.46
N THR A 373 -13.28 -8.53 -3.27
CA THR A 373 -14.17 -9.67 -3.05
C THR A 373 -14.99 -9.47 -1.79
N THR A 374 -15.91 -10.41 -1.46
CA THR A 374 -16.68 -10.32 -0.22
C THR A 374 -15.82 -10.65 1.00
N ILE A 375 -16.21 -10.12 2.15
CA ILE A 375 -15.43 -10.34 3.38
C ILE A 375 -15.48 -11.82 3.81
N GLU A 376 -16.59 -12.49 3.57
CA GLU A 376 -16.75 -13.92 3.87
C GLU A 376 -15.78 -14.78 3.04
N GLN A 377 -15.50 -14.38 1.78
CA GLN A 377 -14.51 -15.05 0.95
C GLN A 377 -13.09 -14.78 1.47
N VAL A 378 -12.79 -13.56 1.92
CA VAL A 378 -11.49 -13.25 2.56
C VAL A 378 -11.32 -14.11 3.83
N TYR A 379 -12.36 -14.24 4.66
CA TYR A 379 -12.31 -15.09 5.86
C TYR A 379 -12.18 -16.58 5.49
N GLY A 380 -12.84 -17.01 4.42
CA GLY A 380 -12.65 -18.35 3.86
C GLY A 380 -11.22 -18.64 3.45
N ALA A 381 -10.51 -17.64 2.91
CA ALA A 381 -9.09 -17.74 2.57
C ALA A 381 -8.20 -17.97 3.80
N PHE A 382 -8.44 -17.27 4.91
CA PHE A 382 -7.75 -17.54 6.18
C PHE A 382 -7.96 -18.98 6.65
N ARG A 383 -9.20 -19.48 6.56
CA ARG A 383 -9.50 -20.89 6.90
C ARG A 383 -8.74 -21.87 5.99
N GLN A 384 -8.65 -21.57 4.71
CA GLN A 384 -7.93 -22.42 3.74
C GLN A 384 -6.42 -22.49 4.02
N ILE A 385 -5.83 -21.41 4.54
CA ILE A 385 -4.41 -21.38 4.96
C ILE A 385 -4.20 -22.22 6.23
N GLY A 386 -5.20 -22.37 7.08
CA GLY A 386 -5.13 -23.18 8.30
C GLY A 386 -5.39 -22.41 9.60
N PHE A 387 -5.88 -21.19 9.54
CA PHE A 387 -6.35 -20.51 10.75
C PHE A 387 -7.57 -21.24 11.34
N THR A 388 -7.58 -21.37 12.66
CA THR A 388 -8.64 -22.10 13.39
C THR A 388 -9.96 -21.34 13.39
N ASP A 389 -9.90 -20.01 13.54
CA ASP A 389 -11.08 -19.14 13.50
C ASP A 389 -10.67 -17.70 13.17
N ILE A 390 -11.65 -16.86 12.85
CA ILE A 390 -11.49 -15.44 12.60
C ILE A 390 -12.48 -14.68 13.49
N ILE A 391 -12.00 -13.62 14.15
CA ILE A 391 -12.80 -12.72 14.95
C ILE A 391 -12.58 -11.30 14.43
N GLU A 392 -13.64 -10.54 14.23
CA GLU A 392 -13.53 -9.16 13.81
C GLU A 392 -13.06 -8.27 14.97
N VAL A 393 -12.03 -7.47 14.76
CA VAL A 393 -11.63 -6.44 15.72
C VAL A 393 -12.73 -5.38 15.91
N ALA A 394 -13.70 -5.31 14.99
CA ALA A 394 -14.91 -4.52 15.17
C ALA A 394 -15.74 -4.95 16.40
N GLN A 395 -15.71 -6.24 16.82
CA GLN A 395 -16.32 -6.66 18.09
C GLN A 395 -15.63 -5.99 19.28
N GLY A 396 -14.29 -5.97 19.28
CA GLY A 396 -13.52 -5.24 20.29
C GLY A 396 -13.72 -3.73 20.21
N ALA A 397 -13.99 -3.17 19.02
CA ALA A 397 -14.31 -1.76 18.87
C ALA A 397 -15.65 -1.40 19.53
N MET A 398 -16.63 -2.29 19.55
CA MET A 398 -17.89 -2.06 20.29
C MET A 398 -17.61 -1.90 21.80
N SER A 399 -16.78 -2.78 22.38
CA SER A 399 -16.35 -2.64 23.78
C SER A 399 -15.56 -1.35 24.02
N THR A 400 -14.65 -0.98 23.08
CA THR A 400 -13.93 0.29 23.17
C THR A 400 -14.89 1.48 23.19
N VAL A 401 -15.92 1.49 22.32
CA VAL A 401 -16.91 2.58 22.23
C VAL A 401 -17.67 2.72 23.55
N GLU A 402 -18.14 1.62 24.12
CA GLU A 402 -18.90 1.62 25.37
C GLU A 402 -18.08 2.21 26.53
N HIS A 403 -16.85 1.68 26.73
CA HIS A 403 -15.99 2.16 27.80
C HIS A 403 -15.52 3.61 27.58
N GLU A 404 -15.15 3.96 26.35
CA GLU A 404 -14.66 5.31 26.02
C GLU A 404 -15.78 6.36 26.12
N ALA A 405 -17.02 6.00 25.78
CA ALA A 405 -18.19 6.87 25.96
C ALA A 405 -18.49 7.15 27.42
N HIS A 406 -18.48 6.12 28.28
CA HIS A 406 -18.70 6.28 29.72
C HIS A 406 -17.55 7.09 30.35
N GLU A 407 -16.30 6.76 30.06
CA GLU A 407 -15.13 7.48 30.54
C GLU A 407 -15.16 8.97 30.14
N LEU A 408 -15.62 9.28 28.91
CA LEU A 408 -15.73 10.64 28.43
C LEU A 408 -16.73 11.44 29.28
N ILE A 409 -17.91 10.89 29.55
CA ILE A 409 -18.93 11.57 30.37
C ILE A 409 -18.40 11.77 31.77
N GLU A 410 -17.86 10.74 32.42
CA GLU A 410 -17.30 10.81 33.77
C GLU A 410 -16.23 11.92 33.89
N LYS A 411 -15.24 11.92 32.98
CA LYS A 411 -14.17 12.93 32.97
C LYS A 411 -14.69 14.35 32.76
N LEU A 412 -15.74 14.52 31.94
CA LEU A 412 -16.35 15.84 31.72
C LEU A 412 -17.11 16.32 32.99
N GLU A 413 -17.80 15.41 33.68
CA GLU A 413 -18.47 15.68 34.96
C GLU A 413 -17.47 16.04 36.06
N GLU A 414 -16.32 15.41 36.11
CA GLU A 414 -15.18 15.73 36.98
C GLU A 414 -14.53 17.09 36.64
N GLY A 415 -14.96 17.75 35.56
CA GLY A 415 -14.49 19.08 35.15
C GLY A 415 -13.30 19.07 34.19
N GLN A 416 -12.88 17.90 33.70
CA GLN A 416 -11.89 17.81 32.63
C GLN A 416 -12.46 18.46 31.36
N LYS A 417 -11.64 19.21 30.61
CA LYS A 417 -12.15 20.02 29.48
C LYS A 417 -12.20 19.24 28.17
N PHE A 418 -11.40 18.22 28.05
CA PHE A 418 -11.38 17.35 26.85
C PHE A 418 -10.74 15.98 27.16
N MET A 419 -11.05 15.00 26.35
CA MET A 419 -10.42 13.69 26.33
C MET A 419 -9.98 13.35 24.90
N THR A 420 -8.89 12.60 24.74
CA THR A 420 -8.42 12.07 23.45
C THR A 420 -8.55 10.56 23.42
N THR A 421 -8.74 10.00 22.22
CA THR A 421 -8.80 8.54 22.02
C THR A 421 -7.47 7.85 22.33
N SER A 422 -7.52 6.55 22.65
CA SER A 422 -6.35 5.69 22.94
C SER A 422 -6.04 4.65 21.86
N CYS A 423 -6.91 4.46 20.87
CA CYS A 423 -6.87 3.33 19.95
C CYS A 423 -5.66 3.32 18.97
N CYS A 424 -4.97 4.47 18.76
CA CYS A 424 -3.82 4.57 17.86
C CYS A 424 -2.50 4.39 18.62
N PRO A 425 -1.74 3.26 18.44
CA PRO A 425 -0.51 3.03 19.18
C PRO A 425 0.61 4.01 18.84
N SER A 426 0.69 4.52 17.62
CA SER A 426 1.65 5.59 17.29
C SER A 426 1.37 6.89 18.04
N TYR A 427 0.10 7.19 18.31
CA TYR A 427 -0.27 8.35 19.14
C TYR A 427 0.14 8.12 20.60
N ILE A 428 -0.09 6.93 21.13
CA ILE A 428 0.33 6.58 22.49
C ILE A 428 1.85 6.69 22.64
N GLU A 429 2.64 6.20 21.64
CA GLU A 429 4.09 6.40 21.63
C GLU A 429 4.49 7.88 21.57
N LEU A 430 3.79 8.68 20.77
CA LEU A 430 4.00 10.13 20.73
C LEU A 430 3.76 10.79 22.09
N VAL A 431 2.67 10.45 22.75
CA VAL A 431 2.34 10.96 24.09
C VAL A 431 3.42 10.57 25.10
N ASN A 432 3.79 9.28 25.12
CA ASN A 432 4.77 8.76 26.07
C ASN A 432 6.16 9.40 25.91
N LYS A 433 6.62 9.59 24.67
CA LYS A 433 7.99 10.07 24.38
C LYS A 433 8.10 11.59 24.27
N TYR A 434 7.03 12.29 23.81
CA TYR A 434 7.14 13.70 23.39
C TYR A 434 6.15 14.66 24.02
N ILE A 435 5.02 14.17 24.54
CA ILE A 435 3.96 15.02 25.10
C ILE A 435 3.43 14.39 26.41
N PRO A 436 4.27 14.21 27.44
CA PRO A 436 3.86 13.52 28.68
C PRO A 436 2.68 14.24 29.39
N ASP A 437 2.57 15.54 29.26
CA ASP A 437 1.45 16.31 29.82
C ASP A 437 0.08 15.94 29.22
N MET A 438 0.08 15.28 28.04
CA MET A 438 -1.13 14.79 27.40
C MET A 438 -1.68 13.53 28.05
N LYS A 439 -0.88 12.75 28.80
CA LYS A 439 -1.28 11.44 29.35
C LYS A 439 -2.59 11.49 30.14
N LYS A 440 -2.80 12.53 30.94
CA LYS A 440 -4.02 12.70 31.74
C LYS A 440 -5.29 12.94 30.90
N TYR A 441 -5.14 13.35 29.65
CA TYR A 441 -6.24 13.57 28.72
C TYR A 441 -6.51 12.39 27.78
N VAL A 442 -5.59 11.44 27.70
CA VAL A 442 -5.79 10.23 26.90
C VAL A 442 -6.78 9.32 27.61
N SER A 443 -7.69 8.71 26.85
CA SER A 443 -8.57 7.67 27.36
C SER A 443 -7.77 6.51 27.95
N GLY A 444 -8.21 6.00 29.09
CA GLY A 444 -7.69 4.80 29.73
C GLY A 444 -8.20 3.51 29.10
N THR A 445 -9.16 3.63 28.19
CA THR A 445 -9.84 2.50 27.55
C THR A 445 -8.88 1.69 26.67
N GLY A 446 -9.01 0.37 26.71
CA GLY A 446 -8.29 -0.55 25.81
C GLY A 446 -8.61 -0.30 24.34
N SER A 447 -7.66 -0.56 23.46
CA SER A 447 -7.89 -0.48 22.01
C SER A 447 -8.84 -1.57 21.53
N PRO A 448 -9.43 -1.46 20.32
CA PRO A 448 -10.18 -2.54 19.70
C PRO A 448 -9.42 -3.88 19.62
N MET A 449 -8.09 -3.85 19.38
CA MET A 449 -7.24 -5.03 19.39
C MET A 449 -7.21 -5.68 20.77
N TYR A 450 -7.07 -4.86 21.82
CA TYR A 450 -7.04 -5.30 23.22
C TYR A 450 -8.30 -6.12 23.59
N TYR A 451 -9.49 -5.59 23.29
CA TYR A 451 -10.75 -6.28 23.60
C TYR A 451 -10.98 -7.48 22.70
N ALA A 452 -10.70 -7.38 21.39
CA ALA A 452 -10.85 -8.50 20.46
C ALA A 452 -9.94 -9.69 20.84
N ALA A 453 -8.73 -9.44 21.33
CA ALA A 453 -7.83 -10.48 21.79
C ALA A 453 -8.39 -11.21 23.03
N ARG A 454 -9.05 -10.50 23.93
CA ARG A 454 -9.70 -11.10 25.11
C ARG A 454 -10.92 -11.93 24.73
N ILE A 455 -11.76 -11.44 23.82
CA ILE A 455 -12.86 -12.22 23.24
C ILE A 455 -12.32 -13.51 22.61
N ALA A 456 -11.20 -13.40 21.87
CA ALA A 456 -10.56 -14.56 21.25
C ALA A 456 -10.02 -15.55 22.29
N LYS A 457 -9.37 -15.08 23.35
CA LYS A 457 -8.85 -15.92 24.45
C LYS A 457 -9.95 -16.55 25.30
N GLU A 458 -11.08 -15.87 25.48
CA GLU A 458 -12.24 -16.44 26.16
C GLU A 458 -12.82 -17.64 25.38
N LYS A 459 -12.95 -17.49 24.05
CA LYS A 459 -13.44 -18.55 23.16
C LYS A 459 -12.40 -19.66 22.94
N TYR A 460 -11.12 -19.32 22.89
CA TYR A 460 -9.99 -20.20 22.58
C TYR A 460 -8.81 -19.94 23.54
N PRO A 461 -8.85 -20.43 24.79
CA PRO A 461 -7.85 -20.12 25.82
C PRO A 461 -6.41 -20.44 25.42
N ASP A 462 -6.21 -21.57 24.73
CA ASP A 462 -4.88 -22.08 24.36
C ASP A 462 -4.42 -21.65 22.98
N ALA A 463 -5.28 -20.95 22.20
CA ALA A 463 -4.97 -20.55 20.85
C ALA A 463 -3.90 -19.43 20.82
N LYS A 464 -3.10 -19.44 19.76
CA LYS A 464 -2.27 -18.31 19.37
C LYS A 464 -3.09 -17.24 18.69
N ILE A 465 -3.10 -16.03 19.24
CA ILE A 465 -3.85 -14.91 18.72
C ILE A 465 -2.98 -14.06 17.80
N VAL A 466 -3.43 -13.89 16.56
CA VAL A 466 -2.74 -13.13 15.52
C VAL A 466 -3.59 -11.92 15.14
N PHE A 467 -3.10 -10.71 15.45
CA PHE A 467 -3.72 -9.51 14.91
C PHE A 467 -3.36 -9.34 13.44
N VAL A 468 -4.34 -9.07 12.60
CA VAL A 468 -4.17 -8.80 11.16
C VAL A 468 -4.68 -7.41 10.85
N GLY A 469 -3.79 -6.52 10.38
CA GLY A 469 -4.18 -5.13 10.14
C GLY A 469 -3.18 -4.29 9.35
N PRO A 470 -3.46 -3.01 9.14
CA PRO A 470 -2.67 -2.12 8.28
C PRO A 470 -1.48 -1.44 8.99
N CYS A 471 -1.20 -1.79 10.25
CA CYS A 471 -0.45 -0.91 11.16
C CYS A 471 0.79 -1.59 11.75
N VAL A 472 1.97 -1.03 11.47
CA VAL A 472 3.25 -1.47 12.02
C VAL A 472 3.30 -1.25 13.55
N ALA A 473 2.78 -0.12 14.04
CA ALA A 473 2.80 0.20 15.48
C ALA A 473 1.98 -0.78 16.34
N LYS A 474 1.07 -1.57 15.75
CA LYS A 474 0.36 -2.64 16.46
C LYS A 474 1.30 -3.74 16.95
N ARG A 475 2.47 -3.92 16.33
CA ARG A 475 3.54 -4.80 16.87
C ARG A 475 4.05 -4.32 18.22
N LYS A 476 4.18 -2.98 18.40
CA LYS A 476 4.59 -2.39 19.71
C LYS A 476 3.52 -2.51 20.78
N GLU A 477 2.26 -2.40 20.38
CA GLU A 477 1.14 -2.63 21.28
C GLU A 477 1.06 -4.09 21.71
N ALA A 478 1.20 -5.04 20.76
CA ALA A 478 1.21 -6.49 21.04
C ALA A 478 2.37 -6.91 21.97
N GLN A 479 3.54 -6.28 21.88
CA GLN A 479 4.64 -6.54 22.81
C GLN A 479 4.30 -6.23 24.28
N ARG A 480 3.27 -5.42 24.52
CA ARG A 480 2.79 -5.02 25.85
C ARG A 480 1.54 -5.77 26.29
N ASP A 481 0.94 -6.54 25.40
CA ASP A 481 -0.32 -7.27 25.64
C ASP A 481 -0.11 -8.78 25.47
N GLU A 482 -0.11 -9.51 26.57
CA GLU A 482 0.11 -10.95 26.59
C GLU A 482 -0.99 -11.75 25.86
N ALA A 483 -2.15 -11.14 25.58
CA ALA A 483 -3.24 -11.79 24.87
C ALA A 483 -3.02 -11.86 23.34
N VAL A 484 -2.07 -11.06 22.80
CA VAL A 484 -1.74 -11.04 21.36
C VAL A 484 -0.37 -11.64 21.15
N ASP A 485 -0.30 -12.81 20.53
CA ASP A 485 0.96 -13.52 20.30
C ASP A 485 1.73 -12.95 19.09
N PHE A 486 1.04 -12.59 18.01
CA PHE A 486 1.64 -12.14 16.74
C PHE A 486 0.83 -11.04 16.06
N VAL A 487 1.52 -10.30 15.19
CA VAL A 487 0.93 -9.27 14.34
C VAL A 487 1.32 -9.50 12.88
N MET A 488 0.36 -9.57 12.00
CA MET A 488 0.54 -9.63 10.55
C MET A 488 -0.07 -8.41 9.88
N THR A 489 0.52 -8.01 8.77
CA THR A 489 0.01 -6.91 7.95
C THR A 489 -0.81 -7.43 6.77
N PHE A 490 -1.61 -6.55 6.15
CA PHE A 490 -2.36 -6.93 4.96
C PHE A 490 -1.45 -7.27 3.78
N GLU A 491 -0.29 -6.61 3.65
CA GLU A 491 0.70 -6.97 2.63
C GLU A 491 1.22 -8.40 2.85
N GLU A 492 1.50 -8.80 4.10
CA GLU A 492 1.94 -10.15 4.44
C GLU A 492 0.85 -11.18 4.13
N VAL A 493 -0.39 -10.92 4.54
CA VAL A 493 -1.52 -11.83 4.29
C VAL A 493 -1.77 -12.02 2.79
N SER A 494 -1.73 -10.94 2.01
CA SER A 494 -1.93 -11.03 0.57
C SER A 494 -0.84 -11.86 -0.11
N SER A 495 0.42 -11.75 0.35
CA SER A 495 1.53 -12.57 -0.15
C SER A 495 1.35 -14.05 0.18
N ILE A 496 0.78 -14.36 1.35
CA ILE A 496 0.45 -15.74 1.74
C ILE A 496 -0.68 -16.28 0.85
N PHE A 497 -1.74 -15.50 0.60
CA PHE A 497 -2.82 -15.92 -0.28
C PHE A 497 -2.29 -16.31 -1.66
N ASP A 498 -1.41 -15.48 -2.26
CA ASP A 498 -0.79 -15.77 -3.55
C ASP A 498 0.14 -17.00 -3.49
N ALA A 499 0.92 -17.16 -2.43
CA ALA A 499 1.81 -18.31 -2.28
C ALA A 499 1.05 -19.64 -2.10
N PHE A 500 -0.11 -19.59 -1.46
CA PHE A 500 -1.00 -20.74 -1.32
C PHE A 500 -1.92 -20.94 -2.52
N GLU A 501 -1.83 -20.05 -3.53
CA GLU A 501 -2.67 -20.08 -4.74
C GLU A 501 -4.16 -20.01 -4.39
N VAL A 502 -4.50 -19.24 -3.35
CA VAL A 502 -5.89 -19.04 -2.92
C VAL A 502 -6.61 -18.16 -3.94
N ASN A 503 -7.62 -18.69 -4.59
CA ASN A 503 -8.48 -17.93 -5.47
C ASN A 503 -9.65 -17.35 -4.69
N LEU A 504 -9.60 -16.04 -4.40
CA LEU A 504 -10.62 -15.35 -3.60
C LEU A 504 -12.01 -15.32 -4.25
N GLU A 505 -12.15 -15.53 -5.59
CA GLU A 505 -13.46 -15.56 -6.25
C GLU A 505 -14.21 -16.88 -6.03
N ILE A 506 -13.48 -17.99 -5.80
CA ILE A 506 -14.05 -19.32 -5.69
C ILE A 506 -13.85 -20.00 -4.34
N VAL A 507 -13.08 -19.36 -3.44
CA VAL A 507 -12.88 -19.89 -2.08
C VAL A 507 -14.22 -20.04 -1.37
N GLN A 508 -14.35 -21.10 -0.56
CA GLN A 508 -15.54 -21.33 0.24
C GLN A 508 -15.75 -20.17 1.22
N PRO A 509 -16.83 -19.39 1.13
CA PRO A 509 -17.12 -18.32 2.06
C PRO A 509 -17.21 -18.81 3.51
N TYR A 510 -16.68 -18.05 4.44
CA TYR A 510 -16.77 -18.32 5.87
C TYR A 510 -17.63 -17.25 6.53
N ALA A 511 -18.83 -17.63 6.94
CA ALA A 511 -19.75 -16.72 7.64
C ALA A 511 -19.38 -16.64 9.12
N MET A 512 -19.35 -15.42 9.64
CA MET A 512 -19.11 -15.16 11.06
C MET A 512 -20.37 -15.47 11.88
N GLU A 513 -20.17 -16.02 13.07
CA GLU A 513 -21.27 -16.23 14.03
C GLU A 513 -21.84 -14.92 14.58
N PHE A 514 -21.00 -13.90 14.68
CA PHE A 514 -21.36 -12.59 15.22
C PHE A 514 -21.07 -11.48 14.20
N SER A 515 -22.06 -10.64 13.94
CA SER A 515 -21.92 -9.47 13.09
C SER A 515 -21.81 -8.20 13.95
N SER A 516 -20.73 -7.46 13.76
CA SER A 516 -20.50 -6.17 14.39
C SER A 516 -21.42 -5.08 13.82
N VAL A 517 -21.57 -3.96 14.55
CA VAL A 517 -22.31 -2.80 14.04
C VAL A 517 -21.48 -2.00 13.03
N ARG A 518 -22.16 -1.31 12.11
CA ARG A 518 -21.55 -0.49 11.07
C ARG A 518 -20.56 0.54 11.62
N GLU A 519 -20.89 1.18 12.72
CA GLU A 519 -20.07 2.21 13.36
C GLU A 519 -18.75 1.63 13.89
N ALA A 520 -18.76 0.37 14.36
CA ALA A 520 -17.55 -0.33 14.80
C ALA A 520 -16.61 -0.65 13.62
N HIS A 521 -17.15 -1.03 12.48
CA HIS A 521 -16.36 -1.15 11.24
C HIS A 521 -15.84 0.23 10.76
N GLY A 522 -16.57 1.30 11.06
CA GLY A 522 -16.18 2.67 10.77
C GLY A 522 -14.85 3.13 11.41
N PHE A 523 -14.35 2.45 12.44
CA PHE A 523 -13.02 2.70 13.05
C PHE A 523 -11.87 2.65 12.05
N ALA A 524 -12.07 2.01 10.92
CA ALA A 524 -11.09 1.96 9.84
C ALA A 524 -10.79 3.32 9.21
N GLN A 525 -11.68 4.29 9.30
CA GLN A 525 -11.54 5.63 8.73
C GLN A 525 -11.40 6.70 9.79
N ALA A 526 -10.78 7.81 9.43
CA ALA A 526 -10.69 8.97 10.30
C ALA A 526 -12.08 9.59 10.50
N GLY A 527 -12.42 9.90 11.76
CA GLY A 527 -13.76 10.30 12.20
C GLY A 527 -14.66 9.12 12.62
N GLY A 528 -14.19 7.88 12.41
CA GLY A 528 -14.97 6.69 12.71
C GLY A 528 -15.14 6.42 14.20
N VAL A 529 -14.09 6.64 15.00
CA VAL A 529 -14.16 6.48 16.47
C VAL A 529 -15.14 7.47 17.07
N MET A 530 -14.96 8.75 16.74
CA MET A 530 -15.87 9.79 17.27
C MET A 530 -17.30 9.60 16.77
N GLY A 531 -17.48 9.12 15.53
CA GLY A 531 -18.79 8.80 14.97
C GLY A 531 -19.48 7.65 15.72
N ALA A 532 -18.74 6.61 16.07
CA ALA A 532 -19.24 5.46 16.82
C ALA A 532 -19.60 5.85 18.28
N VAL A 533 -18.73 6.61 18.97
CA VAL A 533 -19.01 7.11 20.33
C VAL A 533 -20.26 8.00 20.34
N LYS A 534 -20.42 8.89 19.36
CA LYS A 534 -21.63 9.71 19.23
C LYS A 534 -22.87 8.87 18.95
N ALA A 535 -22.80 7.87 18.08
CA ALA A 535 -23.93 6.99 17.79
C ALA A 535 -24.36 6.19 19.04
N PHE A 536 -23.40 5.75 19.85
CA PHE A 536 -23.67 5.08 21.13
C PHE A 536 -24.36 6.01 22.16
N LEU A 537 -23.86 7.23 22.31
CA LEU A 537 -24.38 8.24 23.27
C LEU A 537 -25.76 8.81 22.89
N LYS A 538 -26.19 8.68 21.63
CA LYS A 538 -27.49 9.11 21.13
C LYS A 538 -27.81 10.58 21.51
N MET A 539 -28.80 10.81 22.36
CA MET A 539 -29.26 12.16 22.76
C MET A 539 -28.19 12.99 23.50
N GLU A 540 -27.24 12.36 24.17
CA GLU A 540 -26.14 13.07 24.83
C GLU A 540 -25.06 13.53 23.84
N ALA A 541 -25.02 12.95 22.67
CA ALA A 541 -24.05 13.27 21.62
C ALA A 541 -24.10 14.74 21.18
N ASP A 542 -25.29 15.37 21.19
CA ASP A 542 -25.47 16.76 20.78
C ASP A 542 -24.79 17.77 21.73
N LYS A 543 -24.50 17.34 22.95
CA LYS A 543 -23.79 18.15 23.95
C LYS A 543 -22.27 18.08 23.79
N ILE A 544 -21.76 17.13 23.01
CA ILE A 544 -20.34 16.85 22.86
C ILE A 544 -19.85 17.37 21.53
N ASN A 545 -18.98 18.38 21.57
CA ASN A 545 -18.23 18.79 20.40
C ASN A 545 -17.03 17.86 20.22
N ALA A 546 -17.08 16.98 19.18
CA ALA A 546 -16.00 16.09 18.83
C ALA A 546 -15.21 16.65 17.65
N ILE A 547 -13.89 16.57 17.73
CA ILE A 547 -12.97 17.01 16.68
C ILE A 547 -11.99 15.89 16.34
N GLN A 548 -11.40 16.00 15.15
CA GLN A 548 -10.47 15.03 14.62
C GLN A 548 -9.08 15.64 14.41
N VAL A 549 -8.05 14.92 14.82
CA VAL A 549 -6.65 15.17 14.48
C VAL A 549 -6.11 13.94 13.76
N SER A 550 -6.15 13.93 12.44
CA SER A 550 -5.56 12.87 11.61
C SER A 550 -4.27 13.38 10.96
N ASP A 551 -3.37 12.43 10.65
CA ASP A 551 -2.01 12.71 10.18
C ASP A 551 -1.12 13.36 11.27
N LEU A 552 -0.35 12.55 11.99
CA LEU A 552 0.65 13.06 12.94
C LEU A 552 1.84 13.66 12.18
N ASN A 553 1.64 14.89 11.66
CA ASN A 553 2.69 15.73 11.10
C ASN A 553 3.16 16.77 12.13
N LYS A 554 4.21 17.55 11.81
CA LYS A 554 4.78 18.56 12.70
C LYS A 554 3.76 19.58 13.21
N LYS A 555 2.80 19.99 12.35
CA LYS A 555 1.73 20.94 12.70
C LYS A 555 0.77 20.35 13.73
N ASN A 556 0.27 19.15 13.46
CA ASN A 556 -0.71 18.48 14.33
C ASN A 556 -0.09 18.07 15.67
N ILE A 557 1.18 17.64 15.69
CA ILE A 557 1.94 17.42 16.94
C ILE A 557 2.07 18.71 17.74
N GLY A 558 2.37 19.84 17.07
CA GLY A 558 2.39 21.17 17.71
C GLY A 558 1.04 21.56 18.32
N THR A 559 -0.05 21.27 17.62
CA THR A 559 -1.43 21.50 18.10
C THR A 559 -1.73 20.66 19.35
N LEU A 560 -1.41 19.36 19.34
CA LEU A 560 -1.58 18.48 20.50
C LEU A 560 -0.76 18.95 21.71
N ARG A 561 0.48 19.40 21.50
CA ARG A 561 1.29 20.01 22.58
C ARG A 561 0.64 21.26 23.16
N ALA A 562 0.06 22.11 22.32
CA ALA A 562 -0.64 23.31 22.78
C ALA A 562 -1.88 22.96 23.62
N TYR A 563 -2.65 21.96 23.21
CA TYR A 563 -3.80 21.47 24.00
C TYR A 563 -3.36 20.91 25.36
N ALA A 564 -2.33 20.07 25.37
CA ALA A 564 -1.78 19.50 26.61
C ALA A 564 -1.32 20.59 27.58
N LYS A 565 -0.57 21.59 27.08
CA LYS A 565 -0.02 22.70 27.89
C LYS A 565 -1.10 23.65 28.40
N SER A 566 -2.10 23.97 27.57
CA SER A 566 -3.15 24.90 27.94
C SER A 566 -4.27 24.27 28.79
N GLY A 567 -4.40 22.94 28.72
CA GLY A 567 -5.54 22.21 29.31
C GLY A 567 -6.87 22.52 28.59
N LYS A 568 -6.82 23.08 27.36
CA LYS A 568 -8.02 23.48 26.62
C LYS A 568 -7.87 23.02 25.17
N ALA A 569 -8.96 22.54 24.60
CA ALA A 569 -9.09 22.19 23.19
C ALA A 569 -10.42 22.73 22.64
N PRO A 570 -10.57 22.84 21.29
CA PRO A 570 -11.81 23.31 20.66
C PRO A 570 -13.00 22.35 20.84
N GLY A 571 -12.75 21.08 21.15
CA GLY A 571 -13.76 20.06 21.39
C GLY A 571 -13.50 19.29 22.67
N GLN A 572 -14.54 18.67 23.23
CA GLN A 572 -14.45 17.83 24.40
C GLN A 572 -13.93 16.41 24.10
N PHE A 573 -14.18 15.91 22.91
CA PHE A 573 -13.69 14.59 22.46
C PHE A 573 -12.82 14.74 21.23
N ILE A 574 -11.59 14.24 21.29
CA ILE A 574 -10.60 14.40 20.22
C ILE A 574 -10.16 13.04 19.72
N GLU A 575 -10.59 12.69 18.52
CA GLU A 575 -10.06 11.52 17.83
C GLU A 575 -8.66 11.83 17.29
N VAL A 576 -7.65 11.03 17.66
CA VAL A 576 -6.27 11.20 17.19
C VAL A 576 -5.80 9.95 16.43
N MET A 577 -5.46 10.13 15.17
CA MET A 577 -4.90 9.07 14.31
C MET A 577 -3.59 9.48 13.65
N ALA A 578 -2.63 8.55 13.57
CA ALA A 578 -1.32 8.81 12.96
C ALA A 578 -1.37 8.86 11.42
N CYS A 579 -2.30 8.13 10.81
CA CYS A 579 -2.45 8.03 9.37
C CYS A 579 -3.46 9.05 8.83
N GLU A 580 -3.14 9.69 7.71
CA GLU A 580 -4.07 10.57 7.00
C GLU A 580 -5.25 9.76 6.45
N GLY A 581 -6.47 10.12 6.85
CA GLY A 581 -7.69 9.40 6.44
C GLY A 581 -8.02 8.14 7.25
N GLY A 582 -7.21 7.78 8.26
CA GLY A 582 -7.45 6.66 9.18
C GLY A 582 -6.66 5.40 8.86
N CYS A 583 -6.99 4.30 9.53
CA CYS A 583 -6.28 3.02 9.39
C CYS A 583 -6.37 2.42 7.99
N ILE A 584 -7.41 2.75 7.22
CA ILE A 584 -7.58 2.31 5.82
C ILE A 584 -6.45 2.77 4.89
N THR A 585 -5.72 3.80 5.28
CA THR A 585 -4.53 4.32 4.58
C THR A 585 -3.24 4.05 5.37
N GLY A 586 -3.26 3.04 6.22
CA GLY A 586 -2.10 2.64 7.02
C GLY A 586 -0.89 2.24 6.17
N PRO A 587 0.31 2.20 6.77
CA PRO A 587 1.56 2.00 6.02
C PRO A 587 1.67 0.65 5.31
N SER A 588 0.98 -0.38 5.78
CA SER A 588 1.02 -1.75 5.24
C SER A 588 -0.32 -2.16 4.60
N THR A 589 -0.98 -1.19 3.94
CA THR A 589 -2.15 -1.40 3.06
C THR A 589 -1.71 -1.40 1.61
N HIS A 590 -2.42 -2.14 0.76
CA HIS A 590 -2.11 -2.21 -0.68
C HIS A 590 -3.14 -1.52 -1.59
N SER A 591 -4.30 -1.13 -1.07
CA SER A 591 -5.40 -0.60 -1.88
C SER A 591 -5.43 0.94 -2.02
N GLY A 592 -4.66 1.67 -1.22
CA GLY A 592 -4.55 3.13 -1.29
C GLY A 592 -5.91 3.86 -1.26
N SER A 593 -6.11 4.83 -2.14
CA SER A 593 -7.36 5.61 -2.24
C SER A 593 -8.57 4.78 -2.69
N ASN A 594 -8.36 3.69 -3.41
CA ASN A 594 -9.42 2.78 -3.81
C ASN A 594 -9.99 2.04 -2.61
N GLY A 595 -9.15 1.65 -1.65
CA GLY A 595 -9.57 1.00 -0.42
C GLY A 595 -10.53 1.85 0.40
N LYS A 596 -10.28 3.16 0.49
CA LYS A 596 -11.20 4.07 1.18
C LYS A 596 -12.58 4.11 0.51
N ARG A 597 -12.63 4.15 -0.81
CA ARG A 597 -13.89 4.14 -1.57
C ARG A 597 -14.65 2.82 -1.35
N GLN A 598 -13.95 1.70 -1.44
CA GLN A 598 -14.52 0.38 -1.21
C GLN A 598 -15.05 0.23 0.22
N LEU A 599 -14.28 0.65 1.24
CA LEU A 599 -14.73 0.65 2.63
C LEU A 599 -16.05 1.40 2.80
N VAL A 600 -16.17 2.61 2.24
CA VAL A 600 -17.41 3.40 2.31
C VAL A 600 -18.59 2.64 1.66
N GLN A 601 -18.35 1.96 0.54
CA GLN A 601 -19.37 1.14 -0.12
C GLN A 601 -19.78 -0.06 0.71
N GLU A 602 -18.84 -0.74 1.37
CA GLU A 602 -19.12 -1.87 2.24
C GLU A 602 -19.88 -1.45 3.51
N LEU A 603 -19.47 -0.32 4.12
CA LEU A 603 -20.19 0.24 5.27
C LEU A 603 -21.64 0.63 4.93
N ALA A 604 -21.88 1.13 3.71
CA ALA A 604 -23.22 1.50 3.27
C ALA A 604 -24.18 0.30 3.10
N LYS A 605 -23.65 -0.92 2.93
CA LYS A 605 -24.44 -2.17 2.84
C LYS A 605 -24.83 -2.73 4.21
N GLN A 606 -24.19 -2.27 5.28
CA GLN A 606 -24.41 -2.80 6.63
C GLN A 606 -25.64 -2.13 7.27
N GLU A 607 -26.60 -2.93 7.66
CA GLU A 607 -27.87 -2.49 8.25
C GLU A 607 -27.80 -2.36 9.77
N LYS A 608 -26.98 -3.18 10.45
CA LYS A 608 -26.86 -3.19 11.91
C LYS A 608 -26.10 -1.96 12.42
N THR A 609 -26.74 -1.14 13.23
CA THR A 609 -26.21 0.11 13.83
C THR A 609 -26.42 0.11 15.35
N TYR A 610 -25.80 1.06 16.09
CA TYR A 610 -26.08 1.27 17.51
C TYR A 610 -27.53 1.67 17.81
#